data_6ecf0201b76e8eacfaf913e2776c50f7
#
_entry.id   6ecf0201b76e8eacfaf913e2776c50f7
#
_cell.length_a   1.000
_cell.length_b   1.000
_cell.length_c   1.000
_cell.angle_alpha   90.00
_cell.angle_beta   90.00
_cell.angle_gamma   90.00
#
_symmetry.space_group_name_H-M   'P 1'
#
loop_
_entity.id
_entity.type
_entity.pdbx_description
1 polymer ?
#
loop_
_entity_poly.entity_id
_entity_poly.type
_entity_poly.pdbx_seq_one_letter_code
_entity_poly.pdbx_strand_id
1 'polypeptide(L)'
;YGQPEYDDSKSASDYANEASEYLETHRIQLSYDNCDERDVTVTYTDASGKSQTITAVTKSIADNKTFNEQYHPADDEIYFVPETGELVFGDGVYDSIRAGSDLEVQYSKTNFEKNDIRPEHYFESTAVDNVTGETKNYFNIKEQKINYQINFSQTITVNTLGCNAFDTSIGRAVDDIYNVINNLDVMDQTLASIQKRIDDCDPNDAEKLATLQELYDRTETEISLQNTVLTNAHTHSITVFQNAKDTLNVALAEHGSRYNRLKMTSSKLEVLQTDTKESKSENEDADLEEAYVNYTQADLLYQASLQATAKILGTSLLNFI
;
A
#
# COMPACT_ATOMS: atom_id res chain seq x y z
N TYR A 1 10.85 -22.46 -11.58
CA TYR A 1 11.57 -23.64 -11.13
C TYR A 1 11.13 -24.80 -12.04
N GLY A 2 12.03 -25.32 -12.91
CA GLY A 2 11.73 -26.40 -13.80
C GLY A 2 11.73 -27.73 -13.10
N GLN A 3 11.11 -28.66 -13.75
CA GLN A 3 11.12 -30.02 -13.30
C GLN A 3 12.34 -30.69 -13.90
N PRO A 4 13.15 -31.40 -13.12
CA PRO A 4 14.17 -32.26 -13.70
C PRO A 4 13.44 -33.31 -14.57
N GLU A 5 13.59 -33.17 -15.87
CA GLU A 5 13.00 -34.12 -16.80
C GLU A 5 14.08 -35.16 -17.15
N TYR A 6 13.66 -36.44 -17.13
CA TYR A 6 14.56 -37.51 -17.52
C TYR A 6 14.87 -37.40 -19.01
N ASP A 7 16.17 -37.24 -19.34
CA ASP A 7 16.71 -37.17 -20.68
C ASP A 7 17.55 -38.41 -20.95
N ASP A 8 17.11 -39.23 -21.90
CA ASP A 8 17.82 -40.47 -22.30
C ASP A 8 19.22 -40.20 -22.86
N SER A 9 19.57 -38.97 -23.21
CA SER A 9 20.90 -38.60 -23.72
C SER A 9 21.90 -38.22 -22.61
N LYS A 10 21.44 -38.01 -21.36
CA LYS A 10 22.28 -37.66 -20.23
C LYS A 10 22.71 -38.85 -19.42
N SER A 11 23.97 -38.83 -19.00
CA SER A 11 24.55 -39.83 -18.08
C SER A 11 24.39 -39.41 -16.61
N ALA A 12 24.61 -40.33 -15.67
CA ALA A 12 24.63 -40.05 -14.25
C ALA A 12 25.61 -38.92 -13.90
N SER A 13 26.78 -38.86 -14.55
CA SER A 13 27.76 -37.80 -14.32
C SER A 13 27.29 -36.42 -14.80
N ASP A 14 26.42 -36.35 -15.82
CA ASP A 14 25.88 -35.06 -16.30
C ASP A 14 24.91 -34.51 -15.28
N TYR A 15 24.03 -35.35 -14.69
CA TYR A 15 23.12 -34.93 -13.62
C TYR A 15 23.88 -34.55 -12.34
N ALA A 16 24.93 -35.27 -11.94
CA ALA A 16 25.74 -34.92 -10.78
C ALA A 16 26.48 -33.59 -10.97
N ASN A 17 26.96 -33.29 -12.15
CA ASN A 17 27.62 -32.02 -12.49
C ASN A 17 26.63 -30.86 -12.45
N GLU A 18 25.43 -31.02 -13.00
CA GLU A 18 24.38 -30.00 -12.95
C GLU A 18 23.95 -29.68 -11.52
N ALA A 19 23.88 -30.67 -10.61
CA ALA A 19 23.54 -30.47 -9.20
C ALA A 19 24.58 -29.64 -8.43
N SER A 20 25.83 -29.55 -8.90
CA SER A 20 26.88 -28.78 -8.24
C SER A 20 26.86 -27.27 -8.59
N GLU A 21 25.98 -26.83 -9.49
CA GLU A 21 25.87 -25.45 -9.98
C GLU A 21 24.71 -24.67 -9.34
N TYR A 22 24.33 -24.98 -8.10
CA TYR A 22 23.35 -24.16 -7.39
C TYR A 22 23.94 -22.80 -7.05
N LEU A 23 23.49 -21.77 -7.77
CA LEU A 23 23.92 -20.39 -7.58
C LEU A 23 22.91 -19.62 -6.74
N GLU A 24 23.42 -18.67 -5.96
CA GLU A 24 22.56 -17.71 -5.26
C GLU A 24 21.86 -16.81 -6.29
N THR A 25 20.56 -16.61 -6.14
CA THR A 25 19.76 -15.80 -7.05
C THR A 25 19.25 -14.57 -6.32
N HIS A 26 19.56 -13.39 -6.83
CA HIS A 26 19.07 -12.11 -6.28
C HIS A 26 17.81 -11.69 -7.01
N ARG A 27 16.68 -11.69 -6.31
CA ARG A 27 15.39 -11.36 -6.89
C ARG A 27 14.57 -10.40 -6.04
N ILE A 28 13.76 -9.58 -6.72
CA ILE A 28 12.71 -8.74 -6.11
C ILE A 28 11.40 -9.00 -6.83
N GLN A 29 10.34 -9.24 -6.06
CA GLN A 29 9.00 -9.37 -6.63
C GLN A 29 8.32 -7.98 -6.69
N LEU A 30 7.76 -7.66 -7.84
CA LEU A 30 6.97 -6.45 -8.07
C LEU A 30 5.60 -6.55 -7.37
N SER A 31 4.84 -5.46 -7.38
CA SER A 31 3.52 -5.42 -6.73
C SER A 31 2.43 -6.15 -7.49
N TYR A 32 2.69 -6.53 -8.73
CA TYR A 32 1.77 -7.25 -9.58
C TYR A 32 2.49 -8.43 -10.25
N ASP A 33 1.75 -9.50 -10.45
CA ASP A 33 2.01 -10.61 -11.34
C ASP A 33 1.32 -10.41 -12.69
N ASN A 34 1.45 -11.36 -13.61
CA ASN A 34 0.83 -11.31 -14.94
C ASN A 34 0.95 -9.92 -15.60
N CYS A 35 2.16 -9.38 -15.57
CA CYS A 35 2.51 -8.10 -16.17
C CYS A 35 2.65 -8.21 -17.70
N ASP A 36 2.60 -7.07 -18.38
CA ASP A 36 2.83 -7.02 -19.82
C ASP A 36 4.31 -7.30 -20.13
N GLU A 37 4.58 -8.02 -21.23
CA GLU A 37 5.93 -8.30 -21.74
C GLU A 37 6.59 -7.06 -22.41
N ARG A 38 6.26 -5.87 -21.96
CA ARG A 38 6.84 -4.62 -22.49
C ARG A 38 8.10 -4.26 -21.74
N ASP A 39 8.86 -3.32 -22.31
CA ASP A 39 10.09 -2.83 -21.72
C ASP A 39 9.92 -2.42 -20.26
N VAL A 40 10.58 -3.16 -19.38
CA VAL A 40 10.67 -2.84 -17.96
C VAL A 40 11.96 -2.10 -17.70
N THR A 41 11.88 -0.91 -17.12
CA THR A 41 13.04 -0.07 -16.84
C THR A 41 13.30 -0.01 -15.34
N VAL A 42 14.53 -0.28 -14.97
CA VAL A 42 15.02 -0.19 -13.59
C VAL A 42 15.99 0.97 -13.48
N THR A 43 15.67 1.95 -12.65
CA THR A 43 16.52 3.11 -12.38
C THR A 43 16.95 3.10 -10.93
N TYR A 44 18.23 3.27 -10.67
CA TYR A 44 18.79 3.35 -9.32
C TYR A 44 19.95 4.35 -9.26
N THR A 45 20.27 4.81 -8.07
CA THR A 45 21.43 5.67 -7.84
C THR A 45 22.57 4.82 -7.30
N ASP A 46 23.69 4.78 -8.00
CA ASP A 46 24.87 4.00 -7.58
C ASP A 46 25.61 4.66 -6.40
N ALA A 47 26.61 3.96 -5.85
CA ALA A 47 27.41 4.44 -4.72
C ALA A 47 28.13 5.79 -4.97
N SER A 48 28.31 6.16 -6.25
CA SER A 48 28.90 7.45 -6.63
C SER A 48 27.89 8.59 -6.70
N GLY A 49 26.60 8.32 -6.48
CA GLY A 49 25.50 9.27 -6.60
C GLY A 49 25.03 9.50 -8.04
N LYS A 50 25.43 8.64 -8.98
CA LYS A 50 25.03 8.72 -10.38
C LYS A 50 23.79 7.84 -10.62
N SER A 51 22.77 8.39 -11.27
CA SER A 51 21.62 7.63 -11.71
C SER A 51 22.00 6.71 -12.87
N GLN A 52 21.66 5.43 -12.72
CA GLN A 52 21.83 4.37 -13.72
C GLN A 52 20.44 3.87 -14.11
N THR A 53 20.26 3.59 -15.40
CA THR A 53 18.99 3.03 -15.92
C THR A 53 19.30 1.82 -16.77
N ILE A 54 18.70 0.69 -16.45
CA ILE A 54 18.84 -0.58 -17.15
C ILE A 54 17.46 -1.02 -17.63
N THR A 55 17.35 -1.43 -18.88
CA THR A 55 16.15 -2.10 -19.38
C THR A 55 16.29 -3.59 -19.11
N ALA A 56 15.33 -4.15 -18.39
CA ALA A 56 15.33 -5.58 -18.09
C ALA A 56 15.00 -6.40 -19.33
N VAL A 57 15.65 -7.55 -19.46
CA VAL A 57 15.39 -8.52 -20.52
C VAL A 57 14.21 -9.39 -20.08
N THR A 58 13.14 -9.39 -20.85
CA THR A 58 11.97 -10.23 -20.56
C THR A 58 12.28 -11.70 -20.81
N LYS A 59 12.00 -12.52 -19.80
CA LYS A 59 12.16 -13.99 -19.80
C LYS A 59 10.86 -14.63 -19.35
N SER A 60 9.99 -14.94 -20.32
CA SER A 60 8.72 -15.62 -20.03
C SER A 60 8.97 -17.09 -19.65
N ILE A 61 8.26 -17.58 -18.63
CA ILE A 61 8.27 -19.00 -18.24
C ILE A 61 7.75 -19.88 -19.38
N ALA A 62 6.79 -19.36 -20.15
CA ALA A 62 6.20 -20.10 -21.27
C ALA A 62 7.19 -20.36 -22.43
N ASP A 63 8.13 -19.46 -22.64
CA ASP A 63 9.12 -19.54 -23.73
C ASP A 63 10.37 -20.33 -23.34
N ASN A 64 10.70 -20.36 -22.06
CA ASN A 64 11.89 -21.03 -21.53
C ASN A 64 11.58 -22.49 -21.19
N LYS A 65 11.85 -23.37 -22.12
CA LYS A 65 11.70 -24.83 -21.93
C LYS A 65 12.81 -25.43 -21.07
N THR A 66 13.93 -24.77 -20.97
CA THR A 66 15.05 -25.14 -20.11
C THR A 66 14.96 -24.40 -18.81
N PHE A 67 14.85 -25.17 -17.76
CA PHE A 67 14.80 -24.76 -16.40
C PHE A 67 16.01 -23.88 -16.04
N ASN A 68 15.76 -22.78 -15.37
CA ASN A 68 16.75 -21.90 -14.74
C ASN A 68 17.32 -20.74 -15.58
N GLU A 69 17.19 -20.67 -16.90
CA GLU A 69 17.74 -19.54 -17.65
C GLU A 69 17.21 -18.18 -17.17
N GLN A 70 15.96 -18.13 -16.70
CA GLN A 70 15.35 -16.89 -16.18
C GLN A 70 15.93 -16.45 -14.83
N TYR A 71 16.65 -17.31 -14.13
CA TYR A 71 17.22 -17.01 -12.82
C TYR A 71 18.75 -16.83 -12.85
N HIS A 72 19.36 -16.84 -14.02
CA HIS A 72 20.81 -16.69 -14.24
C HIS A 72 21.12 -15.55 -15.22
N PRO A 73 20.83 -14.29 -14.86
CA PRO A 73 21.24 -13.15 -15.65
C PRO A 73 22.78 -13.02 -15.64
N ALA A 74 23.34 -12.44 -16.68
CA ALA A 74 24.74 -12.04 -16.67
C ALA A 74 24.97 -10.93 -15.61
N ASP A 75 26.19 -10.73 -15.17
CA ASP A 75 26.56 -9.82 -14.07
C ASP A 75 26.00 -8.40 -14.22
N ASP A 76 25.84 -7.91 -15.46
CA ASP A 76 25.39 -6.58 -15.82
C ASP A 76 23.94 -6.52 -16.33
N GLU A 77 23.22 -7.64 -16.29
CA GLU A 77 21.86 -7.76 -16.79
C GLU A 77 20.82 -7.84 -15.66
N ILE A 78 19.59 -7.49 -16.02
CA ILE A 78 18.38 -7.71 -15.21
C ILE A 78 17.40 -8.51 -16.06
N TYR A 79 16.88 -9.61 -15.52
CA TYR A 79 15.80 -10.35 -16.15
C TYR A 79 14.46 -10.00 -15.50
N PHE A 80 13.44 -9.93 -16.32
CA PHE A 80 12.06 -9.72 -15.88
C PHE A 80 11.20 -10.92 -16.27
N VAL A 81 10.52 -11.50 -15.26
CA VAL A 81 9.60 -12.63 -15.44
C VAL A 81 8.18 -12.09 -15.32
N PRO A 82 7.46 -11.88 -16.43
CA PRO A 82 6.17 -11.20 -16.41
C PRO A 82 5.07 -11.97 -15.68
N GLU A 83 5.08 -13.30 -15.71
CA GLU A 83 4.07 -14.15 -15.09
C GLU A 83 4.06 -14.04 -13.56
N THR A 84 5.23 -13.98 -12.94
CA THR A 84 5.39 -13.86 -11.49
C THR A 84 5.62 -12.42 -11.03
N GLY A 85 5.91 -11.51 -11.98
CA GLY A 85 6.28 -10.13 -11.66
C GLY A 85 7.64 -10.04 -10.95
N GLU A 86 8.56 -10.95 -11.22
CA GLU A 86 9.90 -10.98 -10.61
C GLU A 86 10.93 -10.25 -11.47
N LEU A 87 11.81 -9.50 -10.80
CA LEU A 87 13.05 -8.99 -11.34
C LEU A 87 14.20 -9.80 -10.76
N VAL A 88 15.03 -10.37 -11.61
CA VAL A 88 16.22 -11.14 -11.25
C VAL A 88 17.44 -10.35 -11.67
N PHE A 89 18.32 -10.10 -10.73
CA PHE A 89 19.49 -9.25 -10.90
C PHE A 89 20.75 -10.07 -11.06
N GLY A 90 21.61 -9.72 -12.03
CA GLY A 90 22.99 -10.18 -12.06
C GLY A 90 23.80 -9.63 -10.88
N ASP A 91 24.83 -10.36 -10.48
CA ASP A 91 25.58 -10.06 -9.25
C ASP A 91 26.18 -8.65 -9.25
N GLY A 92 26.70 -8.17 -10.38
CA GLY A 92 27.27 -6.84 -10.50
C GLY A 92 26.23 -5.71 -10.35
N VAL A 93 25.00 -5.93 -10.89
CA VAL A 93 23.89 -4.99 -10.75
C VAL A 93 23.39 -5.00 -9.32
N TYR A 94 23.22 -6.19 -8.72
CA TYR A 94 22.76 -6.33 -7.34
C TYR A 94 23.69 -5.62 -6.36
N ASP A 95 25.00 -5.82 -6.48
CA ASP A 95 26.00 -5.14 -5.64
C ASP A 95 25.93 -3.62 -5.81
N SER A 96 25.72 -3.13 -7.03
CA SER A 96 25.59 -1.71 -7.33
C SER A 96 24.33 -1.10 -6.69
N ILE A 97 23.20 -1.79 -6.74
CA ILE A 97 21.93 -1.38 -6.11
C ILE A 97 22.08 -1.40 -4.59
N ARG A 98 22.68 -2.45 -4.03
CA ARG A 98 22.87 -2.59 -2.58
C ARG A 98 23.79 -1.51 -2.00
N ALA A 99 24.79 -1.08 -2.76
CA ALA A 99 25.71 -0.02 -2.38
C ALA A 99 25.12 1.39 -2.59
N GLY A 100 24.03 1.51 -3.34
CA GLY A 100 23.39 2.74 -3.75
C GLY A 100 22.10 3.07 -3.00
N SER A 101 21.21 3.79 -3.67
CA SER A 101 19.89 4.21 -3.15
C SER A 101 18.87 4.35 -4.28
N ASP A 102 17.61 4.60 -3.93
CA ASP A 102 16.54 5.05 -4.84
C ASP A 102 16.28 4.09 -6.00
N LEU A 103 15.86 2.87 -5.69
CA LEU A 103 15.43 1.91 -6.69
C LEU A 103 14.01 2.24 -7.18
N GLU A 104 13.87 2.57 -8.46
CA GLU A 104 12.61 2.81 -9.15
C GLU A 104 12.45 1.82 -10.29
N VAL A 105 11.26 1.24 -10.42
CA VAL A 105 10.94 0.30 -11.48
C VAL A 105 9.69 0.78 -12.23
N GLN A 106 9.80 0.91 -13.55
CA GLN A 106 8.69 1.23 -14.44
C GLN A 106 8.30 0.00 -15.24
N TYR A 107 7.04 -0.38 -15.17
CA TYR A 107 6.48 -1.52 -15.88
C TYR A 107 5.01 -1.29 -16.21
N SER A 108 4.43 -2.11 -17.05
CA SER A 108 3.03 -2.02 -17.47
C SER A 108 2.25 -3.29 -17.16
N LYS A 109 0.96 -3.12 -16.87
CA LYS A 109 0.00 -4.19 -16.69
C LYS A 109 -1.30 -3.81 -17.39
N THR A 110 -1.77 -4.66 -18.29
CA THR A 110 -3.04 -4.46 -19.02
C THR A 110 -4.18 -5.24 -18.39
N ASN A 111 -3.93 -6.45 -17.93
CA ASN A 111 -4.94 -7.35 -17.40
C ASN A 111 -4.91 -7.35 -15.88
N PHE A 112 -5.90 -6.70 -15.26
CA PHE A 112 -6.07 -6.68 -13.80
C PHE A 112 -7.03 -7.77 -13.34
N GLU A 113 -6.64 -8.50 -12.32
CA GLU A 113 -7.48 -9.50 -11.68
C GLU A 113 -8.40 -8.90 -10.61
N LYS A 114 -9.37 -9.66 -10.16
CA LYS A 114 -10.38 -9.18 -9.19
C LYS A 114 -9.79 -8.67 -7.88
N ASN A 115 -8.65 -9.23 -7.46
CA ASN A 115 -8.00 -8.92 -6.18
C ASN A 115 -6.82 -7.97 -6.32
N ASP A 116 -6.47 -7.56 -7.53
CA ASP A 116 -5.40 -6.61 -7.75
C ASP A 116 -5.73 -5.26 -7.12
N ILE A 117 -4.72 -4.68 -6.49
CA ILE A 117 -4.82 -3.31 -6.00
C ILE A 117 -4.91 -2.34 -7.18
N ARG A 118 -5.54 -1.20 -6.97
CA ARG A 118 -5.63 -0.16 -7.99
C ARG A 118 -4.39 0.72 -7.96
N PRO A 119 -3.61 0.79 -9.06
CA PRO A 119 -2.34 1.51 -9.08
C PRO A 119 -2.49 2.99 -8.74
N GLU A 120 -3.59 3.63 -9.15
CA GLU A 120 -3.86 5.04 -8.90
C GLU A 120 -3.92 5.45 -7.42
N HIS A 121 -3.99 4.48 -6.50
CA HIS A 121 -4.01 4.73 -5.05
C HIS A 121 -2.66 4.47 -4.37
N TYR A 122 -1.72 3.82 -5.06
CA TYR A 122 -0.46 3.37 -4.47
C TYR A 122 0.78 3.87 -5.22
N PHE A 123 0.68 4.04 -6.54
CA PHE A 123 1.81 4.36 -7.41
C PHE A 123 1.52 5.58 -8.27
N GLU A 124 2.56 6.31 -8.61
CA GLU A 124 2.49 7.23 -9.74
C GLU A 124 2.28 6.42 -10.99
N SER A 125 1.20 6.67 -11.72
CA SER A 125 0.79 5.82 -12.81
C SER A 125 0.15 6.61 -13.94
N THR A 126 0.24 6.05 -15.14
CA THR A 126 -0.43 6.54 -16.34
C THR A 126 -1.38 5.46 -16.84
N ALA A 127 -2.69 5.73 -16.78
CA ALA A 127 -3.69 4.85 -17.36
C ALA A 127 -3.96 5.24 -18.81
N VAL A 128 -3.97 4.25 -19.69
CA VAL A 128 -4.34 4.41 -21.10
C VAL A 128 -5.61 3.61 -21.34
N ASP A 129 -6.64 4.26 -21.84
CA ASP A 129 -7.87 3.57 -22.25
C ASP A 129 -7.60 2.81 -23.56
N ASN A 130 -7.73 1.49 -23.54
CA ASN A 130 -7.45 0.64 -24.69
C ASN A 130 -8.42 0.81 -25.86
N VAL A 131 -9.57 1.45 -25.64
CA VAL A 131 -10.60 1.67 -26.67
C VAL A 131 -10.48 3.06 -27.28
N THR A 132 -10.33 4.08 -26.43
CA THR A 132 -10.31 5.49 -26.86
C THR A 132 -8.90 6.02 -27.07
N GLY A 133 -7.87 5.39 -26.49
CA GLY A 133 -6.50 5.88 -26.47
C GLY A 133 -6.30 7.08 -25.53
N GLU A 134 -7.32 7.46 -24.75
CA GLU A 134 -7.20 8.55 -23.79
C GLU A 134 -6.22 8.19 -22.68
N THR A 135 -5.35 9.14 -22.36
CA THR A 135 -4.33 8.96 -21.33
C THR A 135 -4.67 9.77 -20.09
N LYS A 136 -4.67 9.14 -18.93
CA LYS A 136 -4.89 9.77 -17.64
C LYS A 136 -3.72 9.54 -16.71
N ASN A 137 -3.12 10.64 -16.25
CA ASN A 137 -1.97 10.60 -15.36
C ASN A 137 -2.42 10.75 -13.91
N TYR A 138 -1.86 9.92 -13.03
CA TYR A 138 -2.06 9.94 -11.59
C TYR A 138 -0.72 10.21 -10.92
N PHE A 139 -0.45 11.49 -10.63
CA PHE A 139 0.75 11.94 -9.93
C PHE A 139 0.39 12.53 -8.57
N ASN A 140 1.38 12.68 -7.69
CA ASN A 140 1.25 13.30 -6.38
C ASN A 140 0.22 12.60 -5.46
N ILE A 141 0.17 11.30 -5.49
CA ILE A 141 -0.78 10.50 -4.70
C ILE A 141 -0.65 10.84 -3.21
N LYS A 142 0.58 11.05 -2.73
CA LYS A 142 0.89 11.39 -1.32
C LYS A 142 0.35 12.74 -0.87
N GLU A 143 -0.06 13.62 -1.81
CA GLU A 143 -0.57 14.96 -1.54
C GLU A 143 -2.09 15.08 -1.57
N GLN A 144 -2.82 14.01 -1.86
CA GLN A 144 -4.28 13.99 -1.96
C GLN A 144 -4.96 14.06 -0.58
N LYS A 145 -4.64 15.10 0.20
CA LYS A 145 -5.23 15.34 1.52
C LYS A 145 -6.47 16.23 1.41
N ILE A 146 -7.58 15.75 1.97
CA ILE A 146 -8.83 16.52 2.06
C ILE A 146 -8.87 17.19 3.43
N ASN A 147 -8.79 18.52 3.41
CA ASN A 147 -8.77 19.33 4.62
C ASN A 147 -10.08 20.09 4.78
N TYR A 148 -10.71 20.00 5.95
CA TYR A 148 -11.85 20.82 6.32
C TYR A 148 -11.48 21.79 7.42
N GLN A 149 -11.98 23.01 7.30
CA GLN A 149 -11.90 24.00 8.38
C GLN A 149 -12.96 23.68 9.42
N ILE A 150 -12.54 23.37 10.66
CA ILE A 150 -13.42 22.99 11.76
C ILE A 150 -13.62 24.11 12.77
N ASN A 151 -12.79 25.15 12.70
CA ASN A 151 -12.87 26.35 13.52
C ASN A 151 -12.15 27.49 12.77
N PHE A 152 -12.27 28.72 13.26
CA PHE A 152 -11.73 29.95 12.66
C PHE A 152 -10.22 29.85 12.28
N SER A 153 -9.43 29.12 13.08
CA SER A 153 -7.99 28.95 12.89
C SER A 153 -7.54 27.49 12.77
N GLN A 154 -8.46 26.52 12.67
CA GLN A 154 -8.12 25.10 12.72
C GLN A 154 -8.69 24.35 11.53
N THR A 155 -7.81 23.58 10.89
CA THR A 155 -8.16 22.63 9.85
C THR A 155 -7.90 21.20 10.32
N ILE A 156 -8.64 20.25 9.79
CA ILE A 156 -8.46 18.82 10.01
C ILE A 156 -8.45 18.08 8.68
N THR A 157 -7.50 17.17 8.53
CA THR A 157 -7.48 16.24 7.40
C THR A 157 -8.43 15.09 7.70
N VAL A 158 -9.39 14.82 6.82
CA VAL A 158 -10.45 13.82 7.06
C VAL A 158 -10.19 12.48 6.39
N ASN A 159 -9.30 12.42 5.40
CA ASN A 159 -8.97 11.19 4.71
C ASN A 159 -7.63 10.60 5.17
N THR A 160 -7.51 9.29 5.06
CA THR A 160 -6.24 8.56 5.14
C THR A 160 -6.01 7.92 3.78
N LEU A 161 -4.84 8.13 3.20
CA LEU A 161 -4.49 7.55 1.91
C LEU A 161 -4.22 6.05 2.06
N GLY A 162 -4.63 5.23 1.09
CA GLY A 162 -4.41 3.79 1.09
C GLY A 162 -2.93 3.44 1.23
N CYS A 163 -2.06 4.11 0.46
CA CYS A 163 -0.60 3.92 0.50
C CYS A 163 0.05 4.23 1.86
N ASN A 164 -0.61 4.98 2.75
CA ASN A 164 -0.11 5.26 4.10
C ASN A 164 -0.62 4.26 5.15
N ALA A 165 -1.67 3.50 4.84
CA ALA A 165 -2.28 2.55 5.77
C ALA A 165 -1.95 1.10 5.43
N PHE A 166 -1.80 0.78 4.15
CA PHE A 166 -1.55 -0.57 3.66
C PHE A 166 -0.34 -0.57 2.73
N ASP A 167 0.54 -1.53 2.96
CA ASP A 167 1.67 -1.79 2.08
C ASP A 167 1.29 -2.88 1.05
N THR A 168 1.75 -2.73 -0.18
CA THR A 168 1.59 -3.71 -1.26
C THR A 168 2.42 -4.98 -1.03
N SER A 169 3.41 -4.93 -0.14
CA SER A 169 4.28 -6.06 0.22
C SER A 169 3.53 -7.24 0.82
N ILE A 170 2.34 -7.04 1.41
CA ILE A 170 1.53 -8.12 1.98
C ILE A 170 1.12 -9.13 0.90
N GLY A 171 0.57 -8.63 -0.22
CA GLY A 171 0.19 -9.48 -1.36
C GLY A 171 1.38 -10.27 -1.88
N ARG A 172 2.48 -9.56 -2.16
CA ARG A 172 3.73 -10.18 -2.63
C ARG A 172 4.25 -11.29 -1.72
N ALA A 173 4.21 -11.07 -0.39
CA ALA A 173 4.66 -12.07 0.56
C ALA A 173 3.78 -13.33 0.57
N VAL A 174 2.47 -13.18 0.32
CA VAL A 174 1.54 -14.30 0.18
C VAL A 174 1.80 -15.06 -1.13
N ASP A 175 1.96 -14.33 -2.23
CA ASP A 175 2.20 -14.92 -3.54
C ASP A 175 3.54 -15.66 -3.59
N ASP A 176 4.58 -15.12 -2.95
CA ASP A 176 5.89 -15.80 -2.83
C ASP A 176 5.76 -17.14 -2.10
N ILE A 177 5.08 -17.18 -0.96
CA ILE A 177 4.81 -18.44 -0.24
C ILE A 177 4.01 -19.41 -1.11
N TYR A 178 2.96 -18.93 -1.77
CA TYR A 178 2.10 -19.76 -2.61
C TYR A 178 2.89 -20.37 -3.78
N ASN A 179 3.73 -19.58 -4.44
CA ASN A 179 4.58 -20.04 -5.53
C ASN A 179 5.58 -21.12 -5.06
N VAL A 180 6.23 -20.91 -3.91
CA VAL A 180 7.18 -21.91 -3.37
C VAL A 180 6.46 -23.21 -3.00
N ILE A 181 5.26 -23.15 -2.40
CA ILE A 181 4.48 -24.33 -2.07
C ILE A 181 4.07 -25.11 -3.33
N ASN A 182 3.58 -24.41 -4.36
CA ASN A 182 3.21 -25.04 -5.62
C ASN A 182 4.40 -25.73 -6.28
N ASN A 183 5.57 -25.09 -6.24
CA ASN A 183 6.79 -25.67 -6.77
C ASN A 183 7.20 -26.95 -6.03
N LEU A 184 7.11 -26.95 -4.70
CA LEU A 184 7.37 -28.15 -3.90
C LEU A 184 6.43 -29.30 -4.25
N ASP A 185 5.14 -29.03 -4.40
CA ASP A 185 4.15 -30.06 -4.78
C ASP A 185 4.48 -30.69 -6.14
N VAL A 186 4.89 -29.87 -7.10
CA VAL A 186 5.34 -30.32 -8.41
C VAL A 186 6.62 -31.15 -8.32
N MET A 187 7.59 -30.74 -7.50
CA MET A 187 8.84 -31.49 -7.31
C MET A 187 8.60 -32.83 -6.61
N ASP A 188 7.71 -32.90 -5.64
CA ASP A 188 7.32 -34.15 -4.97
C ASP A 188 6.66 -35.13 -5.97
N GLN A 189 5.80 -34.63 -6.86
CA GLN A 189 5.21 -35.44 -7.93
C GLN A 189 6.29 -35.97 -8.92
N THR A 190 7.26 -35.12 -9.24
CA THR A 190 8.39 -35.49 -10.09
C THR A 190 9.24 -36.58 -9.43
N LEU A 191 9.58 -36.43 -8.15
CA LEU A 191 10.32 -37.43 -7.37
C LEU A 191 9.60 -38.79 -7.36
N ALA A 192 8.28 -38.78 -7.13
CA ALA A 192 7.47 -39.99 -7.19
C ALA A 192 7.46 -40.64 -8.59
N SER A 193 7.47 -39.82 -9.65
CA SER A 193 7.58 -40.30 -11.03
C SER A 193 8.94 -40.93 -11.32
N ILE A 194 10.03 -40.35 -10.84
CA ILE A 194 11.38 -40.91 -10.98
C ILE A 194 11.49 -42.23 -10.20
N GLN A 195 11.02 -42.26 -8.96
CA GLN A 195 10.97 -43.51 -8.16
C GLN A 195 10.26 -44.64 -8.90
N LYS A 196 9.11 -44.36 -9.48
CA LYS A 196 8.38 -45.35 -10.29
C LYS A 196 9.17 -45.83 -11.47
N ARG A 197 9.91 -44.97 -12.16
CA ARG A 197 10.82 -45.35 -13.28
C ARG A 197 11.96 -46.24 -12.80
N ILE A 198 12.50 -46.01 -11.61
CA ILE A 198 13.51 -46.86 -10.97
C ILE A 198 12.91 -48.25 -10.71
N ASP A 199 11.72 -48.31 -10.14
CA ASP A 199 11.05 -49.58 -9.80
C ASP A 199 10.67 -50.38 -11.05
N ASP A 200 10.34 -49.74 -12.18
CA ASP A 200 10.00 -50.34 -13.45
C ASP A 200 11.25 -50.65 -14.34
N CYS A 201 12.44 -50.25 -13.91
CA CYS A 201 13.69 -50.42 -14.69
C CYS A 201 14.16 -51.88 -14.67
N ASP A 202 14.69 -52.40 -15.80
CA ASP A 202 15.31 -53.73 -15.84
C ASP A 202 16.53 -53.76 -14.91
N PRO A 203 16.57 -54.67 -13.92
CA PRO A 203 17.72 -54.80 -13.00
C PRO A 203 19.06 -55.12 -13.68
N ASN A 204 19.04 -55.54 -14.94
CA ASN A 204 20.26 -55.81 -15.73
C ASN A 204 20.79 -54.56 -16.48
N ASP A 205 19.99 -53.48 -16.52
CA ASP A 205 20.40 -52.20 -17.12
C ASP A 205 21.01 -51.27 -16.05
N ALA A 206 22.24 -51.63 -15.66
CA ALA A 206 22.95 -50.95 -14.57
C ALA A 206 23.23 -49.47 -14.87
N GLU A 207 23.43 -49.11 -16.17
CA GLU A 207 23.73 -47.73 -16.57
C GLU A 207 22.48 -46.85 -16.42
N LYS A 208 21.34 -47.31 -16.91
CA LYS A 208 20.06 -46.61 -16.77
C LYS A 208 19.62 -46.50 -15.33
N LEU A 209 19.80 -47.56 -14.54
CA LEU A 209 19.48 -47.53 -13.11
C LEU A 209 20.32 -46.49 -12.35
N ALA A 210 21.65 -46.44 -12.64
CA ALA A 210 22.54 -45.44 -12.05
C ALA A 210 22.14 -44.00 -12.43
N THR A 211 21.74 -43.77 -13.69
CA THR A 211 21.31 -42.45 -14.16
C THR A 211 20.00 -42.01 -13.46
N LEU A 212 19.02 -42.92 -13.31
CA LEU A 212 17.77 -42.64 -12.62
C LEU A 212 18.00 -42.40 -11.14
N GLN A 213 18.92 -43.12 -10.48
CA GLN A 213 19.25 -42.95 -9.11
C GLN A 213 19.90 -41.55 -8.86
N GLU A 214 20.83 -41.16 -9.72
CA GLU A 214 21.48 -39.84 -9.65
C GLU A 214 20.43 -38.72 -9.80
N LEU A 215 19.50 -38.87 -10.75
CA LEU A 215 18.42 -37.93 -10.96
C LEU A 215 17.49 -37.87 -9.71
N TYR A 216 17.23 -38.99 -9.08
CA TYR A 216 16.44 -39.07 -7.84
C TYR A 216 17.16 -38.30 -6.71
N ASP A 217 18.43 -38.59 -6.46
CA ASP A 217 19.24 -37.96 -5.40
C ASP A 217 19.36 -36.44 -5.62
N ARG A 218 19.51 -36.01 -6.87
CA ARG A 218 19.48 -34.60 -7.26
C ARG A 218 18.14 -33.96 -6.92
N THR A 219 17.02 -34.58 -7.34
CA THR A 219 15.68 -34.04 -7.07
C THR A 219 15.38 -33.96 -5.58
N GLU A 220 15.84 -34.93 -4.78
CA GLU A 220 15.72 -34.89 -3.32
C GLU A 220 16.52 -33.70 -2.73
N THR A 221 17.72 -33.44 -3.27
CA THR A 221 18.54 -32.29 -2.88
C THR A 221 17.81 -30.96 -3.22
N GLU A 222 17.24 -30.85 -4.41
CA GLU A 222 16.46 -29.67 -4.82
C GLU A 222 15.24 -29.43 -3.91
N ILE A 223 14.52 -30.49 -3.54
CA ILE A 223 13.39 -30.41 -2.58
C ILE A 223 13.89 -29.89 -1.22
N SER A 224 15.04 -30.37 -0.75
CA SER A 224 15.65 -29.90 0.50
C SER A 224 15.98 -28.41 0.46
N LEU A 225 16.56 -27.92 -0.65
CA LEU A 225 16.85 -26.51 -0.87
C LEU A 225 15.57 -25.69 -0.95
N GLN A 226 14.55 -26.16 -1.65
CA GLN A 226 13.23 -25.49 -1.72
C GLN A 226 12.52 -25.40 -0.36
N ASN A 227 12.65 -26.39 0.50
CA ASN A 227 12.19 -26.32 1.89
C ASN A 227 12.91 -25.23 2.70
N THR A 228 14.19 -24.99 2.41
CA THR A 228 14.95 -23.88 2.98
C THR A 228 14.43 -22.53 2.47
N VAL A 229 14.15 -22.42 1.16
CA VAL A 229 13.52 -21.25 0.57
C VAL A 229 12.16 -20.99 1.20
N LEU A 230 11.32 -22.02 1.37
CA LEU A 230 10.02 -21.91 2.04
C LEU A 230 10.16 -21.37 3.47
N THR A 231 11.12 -21.88 4.23
CA THR A 231 11.38 -21.41 5.59
C THR A 231 11.79 -19.94 5.61
N ASN A 232 12.63 -19.53 4.67
CA ASN A 232 13.05 -18.14 4.52
C ASN A 232 11.88 -17.24 4.09
N ALA A 233 11.05 -17.68 3.13
CA ALA A 233 9.86 -16.97 2.69
C ALA A 233 8.85 -16.78 3.85
N HIS A 234 8.62 -17.81 4.67
CA HIS A 234 7.79 -17.68 5.87
C HIS A 234 8.36 -16.68 6.88
N THR A 235 9.66 -16.73 7.15
CA THR A 235 10.31 -15.80 8.09
C THR A 235 10.24 -14.37 7.60
N HIS A 236 10.47 -14.16 6.31
CA HIS A 236 10.32 -12.86 5.67
C HIS A 236 8.88 -12.35 5.77
N SER A 237 7.90 -13.19 5.43
CA SER A 237 6.48 -12.84 5.44
C SER A 237 5.97 -12.47 6.83
N ILE A 238 6.44 -13.16 7.89
CA ILE A 238 6.11 -12.78 9.27
C ILE A 238 6.59 -11.35 9.56
N THR A 239 7.79 -11.00 9.14
CA THR A 239 8.34 -9.65 9.30
C THR A 239 7.53 -8.61 8.52
N VAL A 240 7.18 -8.92 7.26
CA VAL A 240 6.33 -8.06 6.41
C VAL A 240 4.97 -7.82 7.07
N PHE A 241 4.31 -8.88 7.56
CA PHE A 241 3.01 -8.76 8.22
C PHE A 241 3.08 -7.98 9.54
N GLN A 242 4.15 -8.11 10.31
CA GLN A 242 4.37 -7.31 11.52
C GLN A 242 4.52 -5.83 11.18
N ASN A 243 5.36 -5.49 10.20
CA ASN A 243 5.55 -4.12 9.74
C ASN A 243 4.25 -3.50 9.20
N ALA A 244 3.50 -4.25 8.39
CA ALA A 244 2.21 -3.83 7.87
C ALA A 244 1.18 -3.60 8.99
N LYS A 245 1.13 -4.48 9.99
CA LYS A 245 0.29 -4.30 11.20
C LYS A 245 0.68 -3.03 11.95
N ASP A 246 1.96 -2.75 12.11
CA ASP A 246 2.42 -1.56 12.82
C ASP A 246 2.08 -0.29 12.05
N THR A 247 2.25 -0.28 10.73
CA THR A 247 1.81 0.83 9.85
C THR A 247 0.30 1.07 9.97
N LEU A 248 -0.50 0.00 9.95
CA LEU A 248 -1.95 0.09 10.12
C LEU A 248 -2.33 0.63 11.50
N ASN A 249 -1.65 0.21 12.56
CA ASN A 249 -1.88 0.69 13.92
C ASN A 249 -1.58 2.19 14.03
N VAL A 250 -0.51 2.68 13.40
CA VAL A 250 -0.18 4.11 13.34
C VAL A 250 -1.29 4.88 12.62
N ALA A 251 -1.73 4.42 11.46
CA ALA A 251 -2.81 5.04 10.70
C ALA A 251 -4.13 5.07 11.50
N LEU A 252 -4.44 3.99 12.23
CA LEU A 252 -5.62 3.90 13.11
C LEU A 252 -5.53 4.87 14.29
N ALA A 253 -4.35 4.98 14.93
CA ALA A 253 -4.10 5.91 16.02
C ALA A 253 -4.23 7.37 15.56
N GLU A 254 -3.72 7.70 14.39
CA GLU A 254 -3.90 9.02 13.77
C GLU A 254 -5.37 9.32 13.50
N HIS A 255 -6.11 8.36 12.95
CA HIS A 255 -7.54 8.51 12.70
C HIS A 255 -8.31 8.74 14.04
N GLY A 256 -8.00 7.94 15.06
CA GLY A 256 -8.58 8.13 16.40
C GLY A 256 -8.27 9.49 17.01
N SER A 257 -7.04 9.99 16.84
CA SER A 257 -6.64 11.33 17.28
C SER A 257 -7.44 12.43 16.57
N ARG A 258 -7.59 12.32 15.24
CA ARG A 258 -8.41 13.26 14.43
C ARG A 258 -9.88 13.25 14.87
N TYR A 259 -10.44 12.06 15.09
CA TYR A 259 -11.80 11.90 15.59
C TYR A 259 -12.01 12.58 16.96
N ASN A 260 -11.11 12.32 17.92
CA ASN A 260 -11.18 12.93 19.24
C ASN A 260 -11.04 14.45 19.16
N ARG A 261 -10.15 14.97 18.34
CA ARG A 261 -9.99 16.41 18.10
C ARG A 261 -11.25 17.03 17.52
N LEU A 262 -11.89 16.37 16.56
CA LEU A 262 -13.16 16.81 15.99
C LEU A 262 -14.27 16.85 17.06
N LYS A 263 -14.41 15.79 17.86
CA LYS A 263 -15.37 15.69 18.96
C LYS A 263 -15.16 16.79 20.00
N MET A 264 -13.92 17.03 20.43
CA MET A 264 -13.59 18.10 21.36
C MET A 264 -13.93 19.48 20.78
N THR A 265 -13.66 19.70 19.49
CA THR A 265 -13.99 20.97 18.82
C THR A 265 -15.51 21.16 18.73
N SER A 266 -16.27 20.11 18.41
CA SER A 266 -17.74 20.15 18.40
C SER A 266 -18.29 20.54 19.75
N SER A 267 -17.87 19.87 20.84
CA SER A 267 -18.31 20.20 22.20
C SER A 267 -17.96 21.63 22.61
N LYS A 268 -16.75 22.10 22.21
CA LYS A 268 -16.37 23.49 22.48
C LYS A 268 -17.25 24.51 21.73
N LEU A 269 -17.60 24.19 20.47
CA LEU A 269 -18.50 25.06 19.69
C LEU A 269 -19.92 25.07 20.24
N GLU A 270 -20.42 23.95 20.78
CA GLU A 270 -21.72 23.89 21.47
C GLU A 270 -21.75 24.78 22.71
N VAL A 271 -20.69 24.73 23.52
CA VAL A 271 -20.55 25.62 24.69
C VAL A 271 -20.51 27.08 24.24
N LEU A 272 -19.65 27.42 23.26
CA LEU A 272 -19.56 28.78 22.73
C LEU A 272 -20.90 29.27 22.13
N GLN A 273 -21.66 28.37 21.48
CA GLN A 273 -23.00 28.72 20.98
C GLN A 273 -23.96 29.06 22.10
N THR A 274 -23.91 28.31 23.20
CA THR A 274 -24.76 28.56 24.39
C THR A 274 -24.37 29.89 25.05
N ASP A 275 -23.08 30.09 25.31
CA ASP A 275 -22.57 31.36 25.91
C ASP A 275 -22.91 32.56 25.04
N THR A 276 -22.78 32.43 23.70
CA THR A 276 -23.14 33.49 22.77
C THR A 276 -24.64 33.81 22.79
N LYS A 277 -25.49 32.76 22.87
CA LYS A 277 -26.94 32.97 22.99
C LYS A 277 -27.32 33.65 24.31
N GLU A 278 -26.70 33.25 25.41
CA GLU A 278 -26.87 33.85 26.70
C GLU A 278 -26.44 35.33 26.69
N SER A 279 -25.23 35.62 26.22
CA SER A 279 -24.75 37.00 26.08
C SER A 279 -25.62 37.84 25.14
N LYS A 280 -26.17 37.23 24.08
CA LYS A 280 -27.13 37.91 23.20
C LYS A 280 -28.42 38.23 23.93
N SER A 281 -28.99 37.27 24.71
CA SER A 281 -30.18 37.47 25.51
C SER A 281 -29.96 38.57 26.55
N GLU A 282 -28.86 38.55 27.30
CA GLU A 282 -28.50 39.59 28.25
C GLU A 282 -28.40 41.01 27.64
N ASN A 283 -27.95 41.11 26.39
CA ASN A 283 -27.76 42.39 25.69
C ASN A 283 -29.01 42.88 24.95
N GLU A 284 -29.84 41.98 24.44
CA GLU A 284 -30.98 42.34 23.57
C GLU A 284 -32.32 42.21 24.28
N ASP A 285 -32.44 41.31 25.28
CA ASP A 285 -33.72 41.11 25.98
C ASP A 285 -33.90 42.20 27.02
N ALA A 286 -34.99 42.96 26.92
CA ALA A 286 -35.35 43.92 27.93
C ALA A 286 -35.87 43.18 29.19
N ASP A 287 -35.34 43.56 30.37
CA ASP A 287 -35.92 43.12 31.63
C ASP A 287 -37.34 43.74 31.76
N LEU A 288 -38.33 42.86 31.56
CA LEU A 288 -39.76 43.24 31.61
C LEU A 288 -40.15 43.88 32.94
N GLU A 289 -39.52 43.47 34.05
CA GLU A 289 -39.80 44.03 35.35
C GLU A 289 -39.24 45.45 35.43
N GLU A 290 -37.99 45.65 35.00
CA GLU A 290 -37.42 47.02 35.02
C GLU A 290 -38.08 47.92 33.99
N ALA A 291 -38.40 47.41 32.78
CA ALA A 291 -39.18 48.16 31.80
C ALA A 291 -40.55 48.59 32.31
N TYR A 292 -41.28 47.69 33.06
CA TYR A 292 -42.55 47.99 33.66
C TYR A 292 -42.45 49.01 34.82
N VAL A 293 -41.43 48.90 35.67
CA VAL A 293 -41.16 49.88 36.73
C VAL A 293 -40.86 51.25 36.12
N ASN A 294 -40.00 51.31 35.12
CA ASN A 294 -39.65 52.56 34.43
C ASN A 294 -40.87 53.19 33.72
N TYR A 295 -41.68 52.34 33.08
CA TYR A 295 -42.98 52.82 32.52
C TYR A 295 -43.93 53.39 33.55
N THR A 296 -44.16 52.68 34.66
CA THR A 296 -45.04 53.14 35.73
C THR A 296 -44.51 54.42 36.39
N GLN A 297 -43.21 54.56 36.58
CA GLN A 297 -42.59 55.78 37.07
C GLN A 297 -42.78 56.96 36.09
N ALA A 298 -42.58 56.73 34.80
CA ALA A 298 -42.82 57.75 33.78
C ALA A 298 -44.26 58.17 33.68
N ASP A 299 -45.21 57.21 33.80
CA ASP A 299 -46.62 57.51 33.81
C ASP A 299 -47.05 58.35 35.09
N LEU A 300 -46.51 57.97 36.26
CA LEU A 300 -46.73 58.75 37.50
C LEU A 300 -46.18 60.16 37.36
N LEU A 301 -44.96 60.34 36.81
CA LEU A 301 -44.34 61.62 36.52
C LEU A 301 -45.18 62.45 35.54
N TYR A 302 -45.70 61.81 34.49
CA TYR A 302 -46.60 62.45 33.55
C TYR A 302 -47.92 62.93 34.19
N GLN A 303 -48.53 62.06 34.95
CA GLN A 303 -49.79 62.44 35.73
C GLN A 303 -49.51 63.55 36.72
N ALA A 304 -48.39 63.49 37.46
CA ALA A 304 -48.02 64.55 38.39
C ALA A 304 -47.74 65.88 37.66
N SER A 305 -47.08 65.81 36.49
CA SER A 305 -46.87 67.04 35.66
C SER A 305 -48.18 67.67 35.17
N LEU A 306 -49.09 66.83 34.72
CA LEU A 306 -50.43 67.31 34.31
C LEU A 306 -51.20 67.98 35.49
N GLN A 307 -51.14 67.35 36.67
CA GLN A 307 -51.77 67.93 37.86
C GLN A 307 -51.12 69.25 38.32
N ALA A 308 -49.76 69.27 38.24
CA ALA A 308 -49.02 70.52 38.55
C ALA A 308 -49.35 71.64 37.55
N THR A 309 -49.43 71.33 36.29
CA THR A 309 -49.75 72.25 35.21
C THR A 309 -51.21 72.76 35.37
N ALA A 310 -52.14 71.84 35.69
CA ALA A 310 -53.56 72.23 35.96
C ALA A 310 -53.66 73.13 37.16
N LYS A 311 -52.87 72.89 38.25
CA LYS A 311 -52.83 73.79 39.40
C LYS A 311 -52.26 75.16 39.09
N ILE A 312 -51.20 75.21 38.32
CA ILE A 312 -50.55 76.45 37.91
C ILE A 312 -51.49 77.26 37.00
N LEU A 313 -52.17 76.66 36.06
CA LEU A 313 -53.10 77.31 35.18
C LEU A 313 -54.38 77.79 35.97
N GLY A 314 -54.86 76.94 36.88
CA GLY A 314 -56.00 77.30 37.71
C GLY A 314 -55.76 78.51 38.69
N THR A 315 -54.55 78.60 39.22
CA THR A 315 -54.17 79.72 40.12
C THR A 315 -53.81 81.01 39.32
N SER A 316 -53.39 80.90 38.11
CA SER A 316 -53.04 82.04 37.28
C SER A 316 -54.20 82.80 36.67
N LEU A 317 -55.36 82.13 36.46
CA LEU A 317 -56.56 82.74 35.90
C LEU A 317 -57.51 83.32 36.92
N LEU A 318 -57.50 82.84 38.19
CA LEU A 318 -58.39 83.29 39.24
C LEU A 318 -57.84 84.45 40.11
N ASN A 319 -56.52 84.73 40.03
CA ASN A 319 -55.91 85.86 40.78
C ASN A 319 -55.72 87.15 39.96
N PHE A 320 -56.26 87.14 38.72
CA PHE A 320 -56.09 88.32 37.85
C PHE A 320 -57.45 88.93 37.42
N ILE A 321 -58.54 88.55 38.05
CA ILE A 321 -59.86 89.18 37.97
C ILE A 321 -60.21 89.67 39.43
#